data_1939e6e6211c5c99d59afe9ba70b9269
#
_entry.id   1939e6e6211c5c99d59afe9ba70b9269
#
_cell.length_a   1.000
_cell.length_b   1.000
_cell.length_c   1.000
_cell.angle_alpha   90.00
_cell.angle_beta   90.00
_cell.angle_gamma   90.00
#
_symmetry.space_group_name_H-M   'P 1'
#
loop_
_entity.id
_entity.type
_entity.pdbx_description
1 polymer ?
#
loop_
_entity_poly.entity_id
_entity_poly.type
_entity_poly.pdbx_seq_one_letter_code
_entity_poly.pdbx_strand_id
1 'polypeptide(L)'
;MPKKALDGLTESMFYLLMALNREERCGIDAAAFIERKTAGRLLLGPATLYTILGKFLEQGYIEEVSVEGRKRTYCITEKGKSAYQAEIRRLQCCLADAESEERR
;
A
#
# COMPACT_ATOMS: atom_id res chain seq x y z
N MET A 1 1.44 12.04 -22.83
CA MET A 1 2.29 10.89 -22.44
C MET A 1 1.50 9.92 -21.60
N PRO A 2 1.59 8.63 -21.88
CA PRO A 2 0.96 7.67 -21.00
C PRO A 2 1.63 7.74 -19.63
N LYS A 3 0.83 7.61 -18.58
CA LYS A 3 1.36 7.58 -17.23
C LYS A 3 2.18 6.31 -17.04
N LYS A 4 3.37 6.45 -16.49
CA LYS A 4 4.15 5.30 -16.11
C LYS A 4 3.47 4.58 -14.95
N ALA A 5 3.47 3.27 -14.99
CA ALA A 5 3.18 2.49 -13.81
C ALA A 5 4.22 2.82 -12.74
N LEU A 6 3.86 2.67 -11.48
CA LEU A 6 4.81 2.88 -10.40
C LEU A 6 5.90 1.82 -10.50
N ASP A 7 7.16 2.25 -10.54
CA ASP A 7 8.33 1.37 -10.72
C ASP A 7 8.66 0.56 -9.47
N GLY A 8 7.84 0.61 -8.48
CA GLY A 8 8.01 -0.06 -7.22
C GLY A 8 7.21 0.71 -6.19
N LEU A 9 7.07 0.14 -5.04
CA LEU A 9 6.31 0.76 -3.98
C LEU A 9 7.25 1.26 -2.91
N THR A 10 6.99 2.47 -2.41
CA THR A 10 7.65 2.91 -1.19
C THR A 10 7.14 2.05 -0.03
N GLU A 11 7.83 2.09 1.11
CA GLU A 11 7.36 1.38 2.30
C GLU A 11 5.93 1.77 2.65
N SER A 12 5.63 3.07 2.64
CA SER A 12 4.28 3.56 2.96
C SER A 12 3.23 3.04 1.98
N MET A 13 3.55 3.02 0.69
CA MET A 13 2.65 2.48 -0.35
C MET A 13 2.40 1.00 -0.14
N PHE A 14 3.44 0.25 0.15
CA PHE A 14 3.34 -1.20 0.38
C PHE A 14 2.40 -1.50 1.56
N TYR A 15 2.60 -0.81 2.68
CA TYR A 15 1.75 -1.00 3.86
C TYR A 15 0.31 -0.56 3.62
N LEU A 16 0.10 0.47 2.79
CA LEU A 16 -1.25 0.91 2.50
C LEU A 16 -2.01 -0.13 1.65
N LEU A 17 -1.35 -0.74 0.66
CA LEU A 17 -1.96 -1.85 -0.07
C LEU A 17 -2.22 -3.04 0.84
N MET A 18 -1.29 -3.32 1.75
CA MET A 18 -1.46 -4.37 2.76
C MET A 18 -2.72 -4.13 3.60
N ALA A 19 -2.94 -2.87 4.01
CA ALA A 19 -4.09 -2.50 4.82
C ALA A 19 -5.42 -2.75 4.09
N LEU A 20 -5.43 -2.66 2.77
CA LEU A 20 -6.62 -2.82 1.95
C LEU A 20 -6.75 -4.21 1.33
N ASN A 21 -5.75 -5.06 1.50
CA ASN A 21 -5.69 -6.35 0.80
C ASN A 21 -6.77 -7.33 1.24
N ARG A 22 -7.13 -7.34 2.50
CA ARG A 22 -8.11 -8.30 3.02
C ARG A 22 -9.46 -7.69 3.36
N GLU A 23 -9.49 -6.40 3.61
CA GLU A 23 -10.70 -5.71 4.05
C GLU A 23 -10.78 -4.33 3.42
N GLU A 24 -11.99 -3.92 3.12
CA GLU A 24 -12.25 -2.53 2.78
C GLU A 24 -11.99 -1.67 4.01
N ARG A 25 -11.38 -0.51 3.82
CA ARG A 25 -11.11 0.41 4.92
C ARG A 25 -11.23 1.85 4.43
N CYS A 26 -11.63 2.74 5.31
CA CYS A 26 -11.48 4.18 5.05
C CYS A 26 -10.01 4.57 5.33
N GLY A 27 -9.65 5.77 4.92
CA GLY A 27 -8.27 6.25 5.07
C GLY A 27 -7.77 6.22 6.52
N ILE A 28 -8.58 6.70 7.45
CA ILE A 28 -8.21 6.72 8.87
C ILE A 28 -7.99 5.31 9.42
N ASP A 29 -8.86 4.37 9.07
CA ASP A 29 -8.74 3.00 9.52
C ASP A 29 -7.52 2.31 8.91
N ALA A 30 -7.19 2.62 7.65
CA ALA A 30 -5.99 2.11 7.01
C ALA A 30 -4.73 2.62 7.72
N ALA A 31 -4.68 3.90 8.05
CA ALA A 31 -3.57 4.47 8.78
C ALA A 31 -3.43 3.84 10.18
N ALA A 32 -4.54 3.61 10.86
CA ALA A 32 -4.55 2.95 12.16
C ALA A 32 -4.05 1.50 12.07
N PHE A 33 -4.44 0.79 11.01
CA PHE A 33 -3.92 -0.56 10.75
C PHE A 33 -2.39 -0.54 10.64
N ILE A 34 -1.85 0.41 9.86
CA ILE A 34 -0.40 0.50 9.64
C ILE A 34 0.33 0.79 10.95
N GLU A 35 -0.20 1.71 11.76
CA GLU A 35 0.40 2.02 13.05
C GLU A 35 0.45 0.79 13.94
N ARG A 36 -0.65 0.05 14.05
CA ARG A 36 -0.69 -1.19 14.85
C ARG A 36 0.25 -2.25 14.30
N LYS A 37 0.20 -2.45 12.97
CA LYS A 37 0.98 -3.51 12.32
C LYS A 37 2.48 -3.31 12.51
N THR A 38 2.93 -2.06 12.53
CA THR A 38 4.34 -1.72 12.65
C THR A 38 4.75 -1.33 14.07
N ALA A 39 3.84 -1.46 15.04
CA ALA A 39 4.05 -1.04 16.43
C ALA A 39 4.56 0.42 16.51
N GLY A 40 3.97 1.28 15.70
CA GLY A 40 4.29 2.71 15.66
C GLY A 40 5.54 3.08 14.88
N ARG A 41 6.24 2.09 14.29
CA ARG A 41 7.45 2.37 13.50
C ARG A 41 7.14 3.21 12.25
N LEU A 42 5.98 2.98 11.65
CA LEU A 42 5.53 3.73 10.48
C LEU A 42 4.21 4.42 10.79
N LEU A 43 4.22 5.74 10.64
CA LEU A 43 3.03 6.56 10.84
C LEU A 43 2.76 7.33 9.55
N LEU A 44 1.50 7.27 9.08
CA LEU A 44 1.09 8.05 7.91
C LEU A 44 0.26 9.24 8.35
N GLY A 45 0.80 10.44 8.16
CA GLY A 45 0.03 11.66 8.36
C GLY A 45 -1.02 11.82 7.25
N PRO A 46 -2.04 12.68 7.48
CA PRO A 46 -3.13 12.84 6.52
C PRO A 46 -2.67 13.24 5.12
N ALA A 47 -1.73 14.15 5.00
CA ALA A 47 -1.26 14.62 3.69
C ALA A 47 -0.64 13.47 2.88
N THR A 48 0.26 12.70 3.50
CA THR A 48 0.91 11.55 2.86
C THR A 48 -0.12 10.49 2.51
N LEU A 49 -1.01 10.18 3.44
CA LEU A 49 -2.06 9.17 3.26
C LEU A 49 -2.90 9.48 2.03
N TYR A 50 -3.46 10.69 1.95
CA TYR A 50 -4.37 11.02 0.85
C TYR A 50 -3.64 11.22 -0.47
N THR A 51 -2.36 11.62 -0.43
CA THR A 51 -1.54 11.67 -1.65
C THR A 51 -1.37 10.26 -2.24
N ILE A 52 -1.07 9.27 -1.39
CA ILE A 52 -0.90 7.89 -1.85
C ILE A 52 -2.22 7.30 -2.32
N LEU A 53 -3.31 7.52 -1.58
CA LEU A 53 -4.63 7.05 -2.00
C LEU A 53 -5.00 7.61 -3.38
N GLY A 54 -4.71 8.88 -3.63
CA GLY A 54 -4.93 9.51 -4.93
C GLY A 54 -4.14 8.83 -6.04
N LYS A 55 -2.87 8.53 -5.79
CA LYS A 55 -2.03 7.83 -6.77
C LYS A 55 -2.57 6.43 -7.05
N PHE A 56 -3.02 5.72 -6.02
CA PHE A 56 -3.57 4.38 -6.20
C PHE A 56 -4.88 4.39 -6.99
N LEU A 57 -5.74 5.37 -6.75
CA LEU A 57 -6.96 5.54 -7.55
C LEU A 57 -6.60 5.80 -9.01
N GLU A 58 -5.63 6.67 -9.24
CA GLU A 58 -5.17 7.03 -10.57
C GLU A 58 -4.58 5.83 -11.31
N GLN A 59 -3.84 4.98 -10.62
CA GLN A 59 -3.24 3.77 -11.20
C GLN A 59 -4.22 2.61 -11.31
N GLY A 60 -5.40 2.73 -10.73
CA GLY A 60 -6.37 1.65 -10.72
C GLY A 60 -6.04 0.53 -9.74
N TYR A 61 -5.22 0.80 -8.74
CA TYR A 61 -4.87 -0.19 -7.70
C TYR A 61 -5.96 -0.33 -6.65
N ILE A 62 -6.75 0.70 -6.45
CA ILE A 62 -7.86 0.69 -5.51
C ILE A 62 -9.07 1.35 -6.14
N GLU A 63 -10.24 1.09 -5.55
CA GLU A 63 -11.50 1.73 -5.93
C GLU A 63 -12.19 2.24 -4.69
N GLU A 64 -12.93 3.33 -4.84
CA GLU A 64 -13.79 3.83 -3.79
C GLU A 64 -15.11 3.07 -3.85
N VAL A 65 -15.51 2.44 -2.74
CA VAL A 65 -16.69 1.58 -2.71
C VAL A 65 -17.86 2.20 -1.96
N SER A 66 -17.62 3.19 -1.11
CA SER A 66 -18.69 3.93 -0.48
C SER A 66 -18.23 5.30 0.00
N VAL A 67 -19.19 6.21 0.09
CA VAL A 67 -18.99 7.54 0.65
C VAL A 67 -20.14 7.79 1.62
N GLU A 68 -19.81 8.01 2.89
CA GLU A 68 -20.79 8.37 3.91
C GLU A 68 -20.33 9.68 4.57
N GLY A 69 -20.92 10.78 4.15
CA GLY A 69 -20.44 12.10 4.57
C GLY A 69 -19.02 12.33 4.09
N ARG A 70 -18.08 12.48 5.03
CA ARG A 70 -16.68 12.66 4.71
C ARG A 70 -15.90 11.35 4.69
N LYS A 71 -16.55 10.25 5.05
CA LYS A 71 -15.91 8.95 5.15
C LYS A 71 -15.95 8.26 3.79
N ARG A 72 -14.77 8.04 3.20
CA ARG A 72 -14.60 7.32 1.95
C ARG A 72 -13.95 5.98 2.24
N THR A 73 -14.58 4.92 1.75
CA THR A 73 -14.08 3.55 1.95
C THR A 73 -13.53 3.04 0.64
N TYR A 74 -12.38 2.38 0.71
CA TYR A 74 -11.65 1.89 -0.46
C TYR A 74 -11.47 0.38 -0.40
N CYS A 75 -11.40 -0.24 -1.58
CA CYS A 75 -11.01 -1.65 -1.69
C CYS A 75 -9.89 -1.78 -2.70
N ILE A 76 -9.10 -2.85 -2.56
CA ILE A 76 -8.03 -3.17 -3.50
C ILE A 76 -8.64 -3.82 -4.75
N THR A 77 -8.09 -3.51 -5.93
CA THR A 77 -8.49 -4.14 -7.19
C THR A 77 -7.59 -5.33 -7.50
N GLU A 78 -7.92 -6.10 -8.53
CA GLU A 78 -7.03 -7.17 -8.98
C GLU A 78 -5.66 -6.64 -9.40
N LYS A 79 -5.64 -5.47 -10.05
CA LYS A 79 -4.38 -4.81 -10.41
C LYS A 79 -3.58 -4.44 -9.17
N GLY A 80 -4.25 -3.93 -8.13
CA GLY A 80 -3.61 -3.60 -6.86
C GLY A 80 -3.06 -4.84 -6.16
N LYS A 81 -3.81 -5.93 -6.16
CA LYS A 81 -3.34 -7.20 -5.60
C LYS A 81 -2.11 -7.71 -6.31
N SER A 82 -2.09 -7.61 -7.65
CA SER A 82 -0.92 -8.02 -8.44
C SER A 82 0.30 -7.18 -8.11
N ALA A 83 0.13 -5.86 -7.98
CA ALA A 83 1.22 -4.97 -7.59
C ALA A 83 1.74 -5.30 -6.18
N TYR A 84 0.83 -5.57 -5.26
CA TYR A 84 1.17 -5.94 -3.89
C TYR A 84 1.97 -7.24 -3.86
N GLN A 85 1.51 -8.28 -4.57
CA GLN A 85 2.20 -9.58 -4.62
C GLN A 85 3.57 -9.47 -5.30
N ALA A 86 3.67 -8.67 -6.36
CA ALA A 86 4.96 -8.43 -7.03
C ALA A 86 5.96 -7.80 -6.08
N GLU A 87 5.52 -6.88 -5.24
CA GLU A 87 6.39 -6.22 -4.27
C GLU A 87 6.84 -7.20 -3.18
N ILE A 88 5.96 -8.07 -2.72
CA ILE A 88 6.33 -9.12 -1.76
C ILE A 88 7.46 -9.96 -2.34
N ARG A 89 7.34 -10.40 -3.59
CA ARG A 89 8.36 -11.21 -4.24
C ARG A 89 9.68 -10.46 -4.38
N ARG A 90 9.63 -9.17 -4.73
CA ARG A 90 10.82 -8.34 -4.83
C ARG A 90 11.53 -8.23 -3.50
N LEU A 91 10.77 -7.98 -2.42
CA LEU A 91 11.34 -7.87 -1.07
C LEU A 91 11.94 -9.20 -0.60
N GLN A 92 11.29 -10.32 -0.92
CA GLN A 92 11.81 -11.65 -0.60
C GLN A 92 13.15 -11.89 -1.31
N CYS A 93 13.27 -11.49 -2.57
CA CYS A 93 14.52 -11.60 -3.32
C CYS A 93 15.60 -10.73 -2.71
N CYS A 94 15.29 -9.50 -2.36
CA CYS A 94 16.24 -8.59 -1.73
C CYS A 94 16.75 -9.17 -0.41
N LEU A 95 15.83 -9.71 0.39
CA LEU A 95 16.20 -10.29 1.67
C LEU A 95 17.07 -11.53 1.48
N ALA A 96 16.73 -12.39 0.53
CA ALA A 96 17.52 -13.58 0.22
C ALA A 96 18.94 -13.20 -0.23
N ASP A 97 19.06 -12.17 -1.05
CA ASP A 97 20.37 -11.68 -1.49
C ASP A 97 21.21 -11.19 -0.31
N ALA A 98 20.59 -10.41 0.58
CA ALA A 98 21.29 -9.91 1.77
C ALA A 98 21.73 -11.06 2.68
N GLU A 99 20.83 -12.03 2.93
CA GLU A 99 21.19 -13.18 3.76
C GLU A 99 22.30 -14.00 3.16
N SER A 100 22.33 -14.13 1.82
CA SER A 100 23.42 -14.81 1.11
C SER A 100 24.75 -14.11 1.33
N GLU A 101 24.77 -12.77 1.31
CA GLU A 101 26.02 -12.03 1.56
C GLU A 101 26.48 -12.16 2.99
N GLU A 102 25.56 -12.19 3.94
CA GLU A 102 25.92 -12.35 5.36
C GLU A 102 26.52 -13.71 5.69
N ARG A 103 26.23 -14.72 4.87
CA ARG A 103 26.77 -16.08 5.07
C ARG A 103 28.14 -16.30 4.43
N ARG A 104 28.67 -15.31 3.75
CA ARG A 104 29.98 -15.43 3.08
C ARG A 104 31.13 -15.27 4.06
#